data_46129d66d0e91ba1bab5d6ded67ad1dd
#
_entry.id   46129d66d0e91ba1bab5d6ded67ad1dd
#
_cell.length_a   1.000
_cell.length_b   1.000
_cell.length_c   1.000
_cell.angle_alpha   90.00
_cell.angle_beta   90.00
_cell.angle_gamma   90.00
#
_symmetry.space_group_name_H-M   'P 1'
#
loop_
_entity.id
_entity.type
_entity.pdbx_description
1 polymer ?
#
loop_
_entity_poly.entity_id
_entity_poly.type
_entity_poly.pdbx_seq_one_letter_code
_entity_poly.pdbx_strand_id
1 'polypeptide(L)'
;AEIETDWHLYAVYVPFPNDGPLPTVFSFEENDNYNLIDSIKQSKPKITYDKNFGVELAYYENIATFYQKINLLNTNFTISGNINYMTCNENMCIPYDYPFEINLNPQD
;
A
#
# COMPACT_ATOMS: atom_id res chain seq x y z
N ALA A 1 4.92 0.98 7.24
CA ALA A 1 5.31 -0.42 7.17
C ALA A 1 6.82 -0.57 7.36
N GLU A 2 7.22 -1.57 8.11
CA GLU A 2 8.62 -1.93 8.28
C GLU A 2 8.95 -3.08 7.32
N ILE A 3 10.13 -2.99 6.68
CA ILE A 3 10.54 -3.94 5.65
C ILE A 3 11.86 -4.58 6.07
N GLU A 4 11.91 -5.91 6.04
CA GLU A 4 13.12 -6.64 6.39
C GLU A 4 14.27 -6.29 5.43
N THR A 5 15.51 -6.35 5.95
CA THR A 5 16.72 -6.12 5.18
C THR A 5 16.74 -7.02 3.94
N ASP A 6 17.17 -6.48 2.80
CA ASP A 6 17.27 -7.15 1.50
C ASP A 6 15.92 -7.43 0.82
N TRP A 7 14.79 -7.00 1.42
CA TRP A 7 13.48 -7.09 0.79
C TRP A 7 13.02 -5.71 0.33
N HIS A 8 12.24 -5.67 -0.75
CA HIS A 8 11.66 -4.46 -1.31
C HIS A 8 10.15 -4.58 -1.34
N LEU A 9 9.47 -3.51 -0.93
CA LEU A 9 8.03 -3.36 -1.08
C LEU A 9 7.77 -2.37 -2.21
N TYR A 10 6.82 -2.67 -3.10
CA TYR A 10 6.54 -1.81 -4.24
C TYR A 10 5.50 -0.76 -3.92
N ALA A 11 5.63 0.40 -4.59
CA ALA A 11 4.76 1.55 -4.37
C ALA A 11 3.35 1.29 -4.89
N VAL A 12 2.37 2.11 -4.45
CA VAL A 12 1.03 2.09 -5.01
C VAL A 12 1.07 2.62 -6.45
N TYR A 13 1.82 3.69 -6.67
CA TYR A 13 1.98 4.31 -7.98
C TYR A 13 3.35 3.95 -8.53
N VAL A 14 3.36 3.09 -9.53
CA VAL A 14 4.59 2.60 -10.15
C VAL A 14 4.61 2.99 -11.63
N PRO A 15 5.82 3.23 -12.23
CA PRO A 15 5.89 3.68 -13.62
C PRO A 15 5.30 2.69 -14.63
N PHE A 16 5.49 1.39 -14.41
CA PHE A 16 5.07 0.35 -15.34
C PHE A 16 4.35 -0.78 -14.60
N PRO A 17 3.07 -0.58 -14.21
CA PRO A 17 2.38 -1.53 -13.34
C PRO A 17 2.13 -2.91 -13.96
N ASN A 18 2.11 -3.01 -15.29
CA ASN A 18 1.84 -4.27 -15.97
C ASN A 18 3.11 -5.05 -16.36
N ASP A 19 4.28 -4.43 -16.23
CA ASP A 19 5.54 -5.00 -16.72
C ASP A 19 6.52 -5.40 -15.62
N GLY A 20 6.16 -5.21 -14.37
CA GLY A 20 7.01 -5.50 -13.22
C GLY A 20 6.27 -6.20 -12.10
N PRO A 21 6.84 -6.21 -10.88
CA PRO A 21 6.16 -6.73 -9.70
C PRO A 21 4.84 -6.01 -9.44
N LEU A 22 3.91 -6.68 -8.78
CA LEU A 22 2.61 -6.10 -8.47
C LEU A 22 2.75 -4.89 -7.54
N PRO A 23 2.09 -3.77 -7.84
CA PRO A 23 2.09 -2.62 -6.93
C PRO A 23 1.30 -2.94 -5.66
N THR A 24 1.53 -2.14 -4.61
CA THR A 24 0.73 -2.22 -3.40
C THR A 24 -0.65 -1.62 -3.67
N VAL A 25 -1.70 -2.34 -3.30
CA VAL A 25 -3.08 -1.91 -3.51
C VAL A 25 -3.83 -1.89 -2.19
N PHE A 26 -4.42 -0.74 -1.87
CA PHE A 26 -5.29 -0.58 -0.70
C PHE A 26 -6.74 -0.63 -1.15
N SER A 27 -7.53 -1.50 -0.53
CA SER A 27 -8.96 -1.60 -0.77
C SER A 27 -9.71 -1.31 0.52
N PHE A 28 -10.67 -0.39 0.46
CA PHE A 28 -11.51 -0.04 1.62
C PHE A 28 -12.92 -0.54 1.36
N GLU A 29 -13.50 -1.20 2.35
CA GLU A 29 -14.89 -1.64 2.27
C GLU A 29 -15.81 -0.43 2.24
N GLU A 30 -16.74 -0.39 1.29
CA GLU A 30 -17.71 0.70 1.19
C GLU A 30 -18.65 0.71 2.39
N ASN A 31 -18.94 1.91 2.89
CA ASN A 31 -19.70 2.07 4.12
C ASN A 31 -20.31 3.47 4.14
N ASP A 32 -21.55 3.57 4.64
CA ASP A 32 -22.26 4.84 4.72
C ASP A 32 -21.72 5.79 5.79
N ASN A 33 -20.76 5.34 6.58
CA ASN A 33 -20.22 6.10 7.72
C ASN A 33 -19.04 7.00 7.34
N TYR A 34 -18.47 6.81 6.16
CA TYR A 34 -17.33 7.61 5.72
C TYR A 34 -17.20 7.63 4.20
N ASN A 35 -16.47 8.64 3.71
CA ASN A 35 -16.07 8.74 2.31
C ASN A 35 -14.56 8.87 2.22
N LEU A 36 -13.96 8.25 1.20
CA LEU A 36 -12.56 8.46 0.89
C LEU A 36 -12.39 9.82 0.21
N ILE A 37 -11.37 10.57 0.59
CA ILE A 37 -11.03 11.86 -0.01
C ILE A 37 -9.71 11.72 -0.75
N ASP A 38 -9.75 12.00 -2.04
CA ASP A 38 -8.57 11.90 -2.91
C ASP A 38 -8.00 10.48 -2.97
N SER A 39 -6.97 10.31 -3.76
CA SER A 39 -6.25 9.04 -3.86
C SER A 39 -5.33 8.85 -2.67
N ILE A 40 -4.96 7.62 -2.40
CA ILE A 40 -3.98 7.32 -1.37
C ILE A 40 -2.66 8.02 -1.71
N LYS A 41 -1.95 8.50 -0.69
CA LYS A 41 -0.67 9.16 -0.84
C LYS A 41 0.43 8.26 -0.28
N GLN A 42 1.61 8.36 -0.87
CA GLN A 42 2.74 7.53 -0.49
C GLN A 42 3.98 8.37 -0.21
N SER A 43 4.82 7.88 0.69
CA SER A 43 6.15 8.46 0.88
C SER A 43 6.96 8.26 -0.41
N LYS A 44 8.04 9.03 -0.55
CA LYS A 44 8.83 9.01 -1.78
C LYS A 44 9.52 7.65 -1.96
N PRO A 45 9.23 6.90 -3.03
CA PRO A 45 9.91 5.65 -3.30
C PRO A 45 11.25 5.87 -3.99
N LYS A 46 12.09 4.84 -3.98
CA LYS A 46 13.26 4.77 -4.83
C LYS A 46 12.83 4.31 -6.21
N ILE A 47 13.40 4.91 -7.26
CA ILE A 47 13.10 4.53 -8.64
C ILE A 47 14.40 4.06 -9.28
N THR A 48 14.42 2.81 -9.75
CA THR A 48 15.60 2.19 -10.31
C THR A 48 15.22 1.27 -11.46
N TYR A 49 16.02 1.26 -12.52
CA TYR A 49 15.85 0.33 -13.63
C TYR A 49 16.21 -1.07 -13.18
N ASP A 50 15.33 -2.03 -13.42
CA ASP A 50 15.54 -3.44 -13.08
C ASP A 50 15.79 -4.26 -14.34
N LYS A 51 16.92 -4.95 -14.40
CA LYS A 51 17.32 -5.75 -15.56
C LYS A 51 16.42 -6.95 -15.78
N ASN A 52 15.88 -7.52 -14.69
CA ASN A 52 15.04 -8.72 -14.77
C ASN A 52 13.67 -8.42 -15.34
N PHE A 53 13.11 -7.27 -15.00
CA PHE A 53 11.81 -6.85 -15.53
C PHE A 53 11.93 -5.95 -16.76
N GLY A 54 13.10 -5.37 -17.01
CA GLY A 54 13.33 -4.51 -18.16
C GLY A 54 12.69 -3.13 -18.09
N VAL A 55 12.26 -2.69 -16.91
CA VAL A 55 11.61 -1.40 -16.70
C VAL A 55 12.06 -0.77 -15.39
N GLU A 56 11.74 0.50 -15.21
CA GLU A 56 11.95 1.18 -13.94
C GLU A 56 10.93 0.72 -12.91
N LEU A 57 11.40 0.47 -11.69
CA LEU A 57 10.57 0.07 -10.56
C LEU A 57 10.58 1.15 -9.49
N ALA A 58 9.44 1.38 -8.85
CA ALA A 58 9.31 2.26 -7.70
C ALA A 58 9.10 1.40 -6.46
N TYR A 59 10.02 1.47 -5.50
CA TYR A 59 10.02 0.57 -4.35
C TYR A 59 10.53 1.26 -3.08
N TYR A 60 10.32 0.56 -1.95
CA TYR A 60 10.78 1.00 -0.64
C TYR A 60 11.68 -0.05 -0.01
N GLU A 61 12.66 0.44 0.73
CA GLU A 61 13.53 -0.34 1.61
C GLU A 61 13.33 0.16 3.03
N ASN A 62 13.44 -0.72 4.01
CA ASN A 62 13.36 -0.43 5.44
C ASN A 62 12.01 0.08 5.92
N ILE A 63 11.47 1.14 5.34
CA ILE A 63 10.20 1.71 5.77
C ILE A 63 9.43 2.29 4.59
N ALA A 64 8.11 2.11 4.62
CA ALA A 64 7.18 2.71 3.66
C ALA A 64 5.99 3.29 4.43
N THR A 65 5.52 4.46 4.01
CA THR A 65 4.39 5.12 4.67
C THR A 65 3.35 5.52 3.64
N PHE A 66 2.10 5.20 3.94
CA PHE A 66 0.97 5.49 3.07
C PHE A 66 -0.11 6.21 3.86
N TYR A 67 -0.81 7.15 3.21
CA TYR A 67 -1.84 7.98 3.83
C TYR A 67 -3.11 7.95 3.00
N GLN A 68 -4.23 7.78 3.66
CA GLN A 68 -5.54 7.93 3.04
C GLN A 68 -6.37 8.91 3.88
N LYS A 69 -6.79 10.00 3.25
CA LYS A 69 -7.67 10.97 3.90
C LYS A 69 -9.12 10.51 3.78
N ILE A 70 -9.87 10.61 4.85
CA ILE A 70 -11.28 10.24 4.87
C ILE A 70 -12.12 11.38 5.45
N ASN A 71 -13.39 11.42 5.03
CA ASN A 71 -14.40 12.30 5.62
C ASN A 71 -15.35 11.45 6.46
N LEU A 72 -15.40 11.70 7.76
CA LEU A 72 -16.24 10.96 8.68
C LEU A 72 -17.66 11.50 8.65
N LEU A 73 -18.62 10.63 8.38
CA LEU A 73 -20.05 10.96 8.36
C LEU A 73 -20.75 10.56 9.66
N ASN A 74 -20.20 9.60 10.37
CA ASN A 74 -20.71 9.11 11.64
C ASN A 74 -19.55 8.85 12.60
N THR A 75 -19.89 8.53 13.85
CA THR A 75 -18.95 8.17 14.90
C THR A 75 -19.18 6.71 15.31
N ASN A 76 -18.22 6.11 16.00
CA ASN A 76 -18.33 4.73 16.53
C ASN A 76 -18.60 3.69 15.44
N PHE A 77 -17.72 3.63 14.46
CA PHE A 77 -17.80 2.60 13.43
C PHE A 77 -16.40 2.03 13.14
N THR A 78 -16.38 0.93 12.38
CA THR A 78 -15.14 0.27 12.00
C THR A 78 -14.92 0.44 10.50
N ILE A 79 -13.70 0.82 10.12
CA ILE A 79 -13.26 0.82 8.73
C ILE A 79 -12.56 -0.50 8.49
N SER A 80 -13.06 -1.27 7.55
CA SER A 80 -12.46 -2.53 7.14
C SER A 80 -11.90 -2.41 5.74
N GLY A 81 -10.84 -3.15 5.46
CA GLY A 81 -10.24 -3.14 4.15
C GLY A 81 -9.18 -4.19 4.02
N ASN A 82 -8.40 -4.07 2.95
CA ASN A 82 -7.40 -5.05 2.62
C ASN A 82 -6.22 -4.39 1.93
N ILE A 83 -5.01 -4.89 2.21
CA ILE A 83 -3.80 -4.44 1.53
C ILE A 83 -3.23 -5.63 0.77
N ASN A 84 -3.21 -5.53 -0.55
CA ASN A 84 -2.55 -6.51 -1.40
C ASN A 84 -1.19 -5.96 -1.77
N TYR A 85 -0.13 -6.72 -1.50
CA TYR A 85 1.22 -6.26 -1.79
C TYR A 85 2.14 -7.43 -2.12
N MET A 86 3.29 -7.09 -2.71
CA MET A 86 4.31 -8.06 -3.06
C MET A 86 5.65 -7.56 -2.55
N THR A 87 6.42 -8.44 -1.94
CA THR A 87 7.79 -8.15 -1.56
C THR A 87 8.74 -9.03 -2.34
N CYS A 88 9.86 -8.47 -2.77
CA CYS A 88 10.85 -9.20 -3.53
C CYS A 88 12.25 -9.01 -2.93
N ASN A 89 13.06 -10.07 -3.02
CA ASN A 89 14.50 -9.98 -2.83
C ASN A 89 15.17 -10.38 -4.16
N GLU A 90 16.47 -10.64 -4.15
CA GLU A 90 17.21 -11.00 -5.36
C GLU A 90 16.76 -12.33 -5.99
N ASN A 91 16.15 -13.20 -5.19
CA ASN A 91 15.86 -14.57 -5.60
C ASN A 91 14.37 -14.86 -5.81
N MET A 92 13.48 -14.12 -5.13
CA MET A 92 12.06 -14.45 -5.16
C MET A 92 11.17 -13.24 -4.86
N CYS A 93 9.92 -13.36 -5.29
CA CYS A 93 8.84 -12.43 -4.96
C CYS A 93 7.73 -13.20 -4.26
N ILE A 94 7.19 -12.62 -3.18
CA ILE A 94 6.11 -13.25 -2.41
C ILE A 94 4.93 -12.29 -2.35
N PRO A 95 3.75 -12.67 -2.86
CA PRO A 95 2.54 -11.86 -2.72
C PRO A 95 1.90 -12.07 -1.35
N TYR A 96 1.31 -11.00 -0.82
CA TYR A 96 0.61 -11.00 0.46
C TYR A 96 -0.74 -10.34 0.35
N ASP A 97 -1.63 -10.77 1.22
CA ASP A 97 -2.97 -10.23 1.36
C ASP A 97 -3.20 -9.97 2.86
N TYR A 98 -3.34 -8.70 3.24
CA TYR A 98 -3.44 -8.31 4.64
C TYR A 98 -4.77 -7.60 4.90
N PRO A 99 -5.74 -8.29 5.50
CA PRO A 99 -7.00 -7.65 5.91
C PRO A 99 -6.76 -6.79 7.14
N PHE A 100 -7.43 -5.64 7.22
CA PHE A 100 -7.32 -4.77 8.36
C PHE A 100 -8.68 -4.24 8.81
N GLU A 101 -8.77 -3.89 10.10
CA GLU A 101 -9.91 -3.23 10.69
C GLU A 101 -9.42 -2.09 11.57
N ILE A 102 -10.06 -0.93 11.44
CA ILE A 102 -9.75 0.24 12.25
C ILE A 102 -11.02 0.66 12.97
N ASN A 103 -11.01 0.57 14.29
CA ASN A 103 -12.13 1.02 15.11
C ASN A 103 -11.99 2.50 15.36
N LEU A 104 -12.99 3.27 14.95
CA LEU A 104 -13.04 4.70 15.18
C LEU A 104 -14.02 4.99 16.30
N ASN A 105 -13.48 5.43 17.42
CA ASN A 105 -14.26 5.83 18.58
C ASN A 105 -13.71 7.16 19.09
N PRO A 106 -14.27 8.29 18.63
CA PRO A 106 -13.72 9.59 18.96
C PRO A 106 -13.81 9.99 20.42
N GLN A 107 -14.47 9.19 21.26
CA GLN A 107 -14.52 9.43 22.70
C GLN A 107 -13.36 8.82 23.47
N ASP A 108 -12.58 8.01 22.84
CA ASP A 108 -11.44 7.32 23.44
C ASP A 108 -10.14 8.02 23.18
#